data_6014f74c288bf6b0c09fd5aa7cf0f7b9
#
_entry.id   6014f74c288bf6b0c09fd5aa7cf0f7b9
#
_cell.length_a   1.000
_cell.length_b   1.000
_cell.length_c   1.000
_cell.angle_alpha   90.00
_cell.angle_beta   90.00
_cell.angle_gamma   90.00
#
_symmetry.space_group_name_H-M   'P 1'
#
loop_
_entity.id
_entity.type
_entity.pdbx_description
1 polymer ?
#
loop_
_entity_poly.entity_id
_entity_poly.type
_entity_poly.pdbx_seq_one_letter_code
_entity_poly.pdbx_strand_id
1 'polypeptide(L)' 'MKEIRTEDAVGHILCHDITQIIKDEKKGVLFKKGHVVKEDDIPLLLSVGKEHLFVWEKKRRNPS' A
#
# COMPACT_ATOMS: atom_id res chain seq x y z
N MET A 1 0.24 5.97 12.34
CA MET A 1 -0.47 5.44 11.18
C MET A 1 -1.31 6.53 10.57
N LYS A 2 -1.31 6.64 9.30
CA LYS A 2 -1.98 7.69 8.63
C LYS A 2 -2.67 7.19 7.39
N GLU A 3 -3.84 7.66 7.11
CA GLU A 3 -4.56 7.27 5.91
C GLU A 3 -4.30 8.29 4.82
N ILE A 4 -3.85 7.85 3.67
CA ILE A 4 -3.60 8.75 2.56
C ILE A 4 -4.17 8.11 1.31
N ARG A 5 -4.26 8.89 0.25
CA ARG A 5 -4.74 8.36 -0.99
C ARG A 5 -3.70 7.46 -1.57
N THR A 6 -4.14 6.44 -2.27
CA THR A 6 -3.24 5.48 -2.87
C THR A 6 -2.23 6.17 -3.77
N GLU A 7 -2.68 7.12 -4.55
CA GLU A 7 -1.76 7.78 -5.46
C GLU A 7 -0.73 8.63 -4.73
N ASP A 8 -0.96 8.92 -3.46
CA ASP A 8 0.01 9.67 -2.69
C ASP A 8 0.88 8.75 -1.86
N ALA A 9 0.67 7.48 -1.97
CA ALA A 9 1.36 6.53 -1.11
C ALA A 9 2.74 6.13 -1.58
N VAL A 10 3.14 6.57 -2.76
CA VAL A 10 4.45 6.20 -3.27
C VAL A 10 5.53 6.61 -2.28
N GLY A 11 6.38 5.67 -1.94
CA GLY A 11 7.45 5.93 -1.01
C GLY A 11 7.10 5.72 0.44
N HIS A 12 5.85 5.49 0.74
CA HIS A 12 5.43 5.25 2.11
C HIS A 12 5.43 3.76 2.40
N ILE A 13 5.43 3.42 3.67
CA ILE A 13 5.47 2.03 4.10
C ILE A 13 4.09 1.62 4.58
N LEU A 14 3.61 0.52 4.06
CA LEU A 14 2.28 0.05 4.42
C LEU A 14 2.22 -0.41 5.86
N CYS A 15 1.15 -0.09 6.54
CA CYS A 15 0.94 -0.49 7.92
C CYS A 15 0.26 -1.83 8.02
N HIS A 16 -0.41 -2.24 6.96
CA HIS A 16 -1.19 -3.48 6.98
C HIS A 16 -0.98 -4.26 5.71
N ASP A 17 -1.24 -5.54 5.76
CA ASP A 17 -1.17 -6.35 4.57
C ASP A 17 -2.32 -5.92 3.67
N ILE A 18 -2.08 -5.91 2.38
CA ILE A 18 -3.12 -5.65 1.40
C ILE A 18 -3.42 -6.98 0.74
N THR A 19 -4.64 -7.42 0.87
CA THR A 19 -5.00 -8.71 0.29
C THR A 19 -6.04 -8.52 -0.80
N GLN A 20 -6.19 -9.52 -1.63
CA GLN A 20 -7.21 -9.48 -2.65
C GLN A 20 -7.84 -10.84 -2.71
N ILE A 21 -9.04 -10.91 -3.19
CA ILE A 21 -9.75 -12.16 -3.32
C ILE A 21 -9.70 -12.54 -4.77
N ILE A 22 -9.12 -13.70 -5.04
CA ILE A 22 -8.98 -14.15 -6.40
C ILE A 22 -10.12 -15.09 -6.64
N LYS A 23 -10.88 -14.84 -7.71
CA LYS A 23 -11.97 -15.63 -8.05
C LYS A 23 -11.62 -17.05 -8.09
N ASP A 24 -12.37 -17.90 -7.53
CA ASP A 24 -12.17 -19.32 -7.55
C ASP A 24 -10.92 -19.74 -6.82
N GLU A 25 -10.29 -18.83 -6.12
CA GLU A 25 -9.09 -19.16 -5.44
C GLU A 25 -9.19 -18.62 -4.06
N LYS A 26 -8.24 -18.87 -3.24
CA LYS A 26 -8.30 -18.38 -1.95
C LYS A 26 -7.73 -17.01 -1.94
N LYS A 27 -7.87 -16.29 -0.91
CA LYS A 27 -7.32 -14.97 -0.81
C LYS A 27 -5.83 -15.00 -0.90
N GLY A 28 -5.25 -14.00 -1.44
CA GLY A 28 -3.81 -13.88 -1.50
C GLY A 28 -3.38 -12.54 -0.99
N VAL A 29 -2.13 -12.44 -0.57
CA VAL A 29 -1.58 -11.18 -0.11
C VAL A 29 -0.97 -10.48 -1.30
N LEU A 30 -1.50 -9.31 -1.62
CA LEU A 30 -0.98 -8.54 -2.72
C LEU A 30 0.29 -7.82 -2.30
N PHE A 31 0.28 -7.20 -1.13
CA PHE A 31 1.45 -6.55 -0.57
C PHE A 31 1.43 -6.79 0.92
N LYS A 32 2.58 -6.99 1.51
CA LYS A 32 2.66 -7.24 2.92
C LYS A 32 2.92 -5.97 3.71
N LYS A 33 2.60 -6.01 4.98
CA LYS A 33 2.88 -4.92 5.85
C LYS A 33 4.37 -4.66 5.78
N GLY A 34 4.78 -3.45 5.73
CA GLY A 34 6.18 -3.08 5.62
C GLY A 34 6.63 -2.87 4.18
N HIS A 35 5.77 -3.15 3.23
CA HIS A 35 6.12 -2.96 1.82
C HIS A 35 6.18 -1.47 1.50
N VAL A 36 7.19 -1.06 0.77
CA VAL A 36 7.30 0.33 0.35
C VAL A 36 6.58 0.47 -0.98
N VAL A 37 5.61 1.35 -1.04
CA VAL A 37 4.78 1.50 -2.22
C VAL A 37 5.56 2.16 -3.34
N LYS A 38 5.42 1.65 -4.54
CA LYS A 38 6.09 2.20 -5.69
C LYS A 38 5.07 2.70 -6.69
N GLU A 39 5.52 3.45 -7.64
CA GLU A 39 4.63 3.97 -8.65
C GLU A 39 3.93 2.86 -9.39
N ASP A 40 4.64 1.78 -9.65
CA ASP A 40 4.05 0.68 -10.39
C ASP A 40 3.00 -0.05 -9.57
N ASP A 41 2.98 0.15 -8.28
CA ASP A 41 2.02 -0.52 -7.43
C ASP A 41 0.68 0.20 -7.43
N ILE A 42 0.68 1.45 -7.82
CA ILE A 42 -0.53 2.26 -7.76
C ILE A 42 -1.66 1.68 -8.62
N PRO A 43 -1.42 1.36 -9.88
CA PRO A 43 -2.50 0.81 -10.68
C PRO A 43 -3.02 -0.50 -10.12
N LEU A 44 -2.13 -1.29 -9.52
CA LEU A 44 -2.57 -2.54 -8.96
C LEU A 44 -3.45 -2.31 -7.76
N LEU A 45 -3.07 -1.40 -6.90
CA LEU A 45 -3.85 -1.10 -5.72
C LEU A 45 -5.21 -0.54 -6.10
N LEU A 46 -5.23 0.32 -7.10
CA LEU A 46 -6.50 0.87 -7.52
C LEU A 46 -7.38 -0.18 -8.17
N SER A 47 -6.76 -1.13 -8.85
CA SER A 47 -7.55 -2.15 -9.52
C SER A 47 -8.24 -3.08 -8.54
N VAL A 48 -7.72 -3.20 -7.33
CA VAL A 48 -8.37 -4.02 -6.32
C VAL A 48 -9.25 -3.18 -5.41
N GLY A 49 -9.50 -1.95 -5.79
CA GLY A 49 -10.42 -1.10 -5.04
C GLY A 49 -9.83 -0.36 -3.87
N LYS A 50 -8.51 -0.30 -3.79
CA LYS A 50 -7.88 0.39 -2.68
C LYS A 50 -7.57 1.82 -3.06
N GLU A 51 -8.46 2.71 -2.76
CA GLU A 51 -8.26 4.11 -3.07
C GLU A 51 -7.52 4.85 -2.00
N HIS A 52 -7.49 4.31 -0.78
CA HIS A 52 -6.78 4.90 0.33
C HIS A 52 -5.99 3.81 1.02
N LEU A 53 -4.87 4.18 1.58
CA LEU A 53 -4.02 3.22 2.26
C LEU A 53 -3.61 3.78 3.61
N PHE A 54 -3.38 2.88 4.56
CA PHE A 54 -2.85 3.30 5.85
C PHE A 54 -1.36 3.04 5.81
N VAL A 55 -0.57 4.06 6.05
CA VAL A 55 0.87 3.97 5.98
C VAL A 55 1.49 4.54 7.22
N TRP A 56 2.77 4.21 7.44
CA TRP A 56 3.47 4.77 8.56
C TRP A 56 3.91 6.17 8.19
N GLU A 57 3.71 7.09 9.13
CA GLU A 57 4.10 8.42 8.87
C GLU A 57 5.55 8.55 9.07
N LYS A 58 6.38 7.97 8.32
CA LYS A 58 7.74 7.96 8.49
C LYS A 58 8.37 9.11 8.01
N LYS A 59 8.81 9.87 8.65
CA LYS A 59 9.40 10.98 8.24
C LYS A 59 10.71 10.74 7.93
N ARG A 60 11.20 10.68 7.11
CA ARG A 60 12.39 10.48 6.66
C ARG A 60 13.22 11.40 7.08
N ARG A 61 13.72 11.56 7.81
CA ARG A 61 14.47 12.47 8.26
C ARG A 61 15.51 12.71 7.61
N ASN A 62 15.78 12.99 7.12
CA ASN A 62 16.66 13.32 6.35
C ASN A 62 17.64 13.79 6.88
N PRO A 63 18.31 13.72 6.91
CA PRO A 63 19.26 14.20 7.50
C PRO A 63 19.78 15.09 6.97
N SER A 64 19.70 15.28 6.61
CA SER A 64 20.16 16.17 6.15
C SER A 64 20.37 16.42 6.20
#